data_5f7905c7b065d7f5b594e4b2bfd94b00
#
_entry.id   5f7905c7b065d7f5b594e4b2bfd94b00
#
_cell.length_a   1.000
_cell.length_b   1.000
_cell.length_c   1.000
_cell.angle_alpha   90.00
_cell.angle_beta   90.00
_cell.angle_gamma   90.00
#
_symmetry.space_group_name_H-M   'P 1'
#
loop_
_entity.id
_entity.type
_entity.pdbx_description
1 polymer ?
#
loop_
_entity_poly.entity_id
_entity_poly.type
_entity_poly.pdbx_seq_one_letter_code
_entity_poly.pdbx_strand_id
1 'polypeptide(L)'
;VGITRKAEAAPRPEMPSAGPSGMVMPGKKIAEPMTKQEIQDTIDAFARAAYNSRELGFDAVEVHGAHGYLIDQFFWGGVNTRDDEYGGDAVGRTRFGEDIIKAIRKEVGDDYPLILRYSQWKQQDYDHKLATNPDDLGAFLKPLSDAGVDMFHCSQRRFWEPEFEGSDLNLAGWTGKVTGKPTMTVGSIGLDGE
;
A
#
# COMPACT_ATOMS: atom_id res chain seq x y z
N VAL A 1 -7.48 5.78 -9.34
CA VAL A 1 -6.46 6.78 -9.07
C VAL A 1 -6.83 7.52 -7.80
N GLY A 2 -5.97 7.43 -6.79
CA GLY A 2 -6.27 7.95 -5.46
C GLY A 2 -6.54 9.46 -5.40
N ILE A 3 -7.10 9.85 -4.30
CA ILE A 3 -7.59 11.20 -3.96
C ILE A 3 -6.50 12.29 -3.95
N THR A 4 -5.22 11.88 -3.99
CA THR A 4 -4.05 12.79 -3.93
C THR A 4 -3.75 13.50 -5.24
N ARG A 5 -4.40 13.11 -6.33
CA ARG A 5 -4.15 13.70 -7.64
C ARG A 5 -4.88 15.04 -7.80
N LYS A 6 -4.19 16.04 -8.35
CA LYS A 6 -4.85 17.27 -8.81
C LYS A 6 -5.80 16.94 -9.96
N ALA A 7 -7.04 17.40 -9.88
CA ALA A 7 -8.06 17.11 -10.89
C ALA A 7 -7.62 17.54 -12.29
N GLU A 8 -6.92 18.66 -12.41
CA GLU A 8 -6.42 19.21 -13.69
C GLU A 8 -5.38 18.32 -14.37
N ALA A 9 -4.63 17.54 -13.58
CA ALA A 9 -3.63 16.60 -14.09
C ALA A 9 -4.22 15.25 -14.45
N ALA A 10 -5.53 15.05 -14.26
CA ALA A 10 -6.21 13.80 -14.53
C ALA A 10 -6.46 13.60 -16.03
N PRO A 11 -6.25 12.39 -16.60
CA PRO A 11 -6.73 12.06 -17.94
C PRO A 11 -8.25 12.22 -18.10
N ARG A 12 -8.98 12.11 -16.98
CA ARG A 12 -10.42 12.32 -16.89
C ARG A 12 -10.71 13.17 -15.66
N PRO A 13 -10.61 14.51 -15.76
CA PRO A 13 -10.80 15.41 -14.62
C PRO A 13 -12.24 15.39 -14.07
N GLU A 14 -13.20 15.00 -14.89
CA GLU A 14 -14.61 14.86 -14.53
C GLU A 14 -14.89 13.66 -13.59
N MET A 15 -13.99 12.68 -13.52
CA MET A 15 -14.17 11.52 -12.65
C MET A 15 -13.91 11.90 -11.19
N PRO A 16 -14.78 11.49 -10.26
CA PRO A 16 -14.61 11.80 -8.86
C PRO A 16 -13.30 11.19 -8.32
N SER A 17 -12.73 11.84 -7.33
CA SER A 17 -11.65 11.27 -6.55
C SER A 17 -12.18 10.11 -5.69
N ALA A 18 -11.38 9.06 -5.52
CA ALA A 18 -11.74 7.87 -4.75
C ALA A 18 -10.83 7.73 -3.53
N GLY A 19 -11.39 7.30 -2.42
CA GLY A 19 -10.66 7.01 -1.19
C GLY A 19 -11.57 6.46 -0.09
N PRO A 20 -11.00 5.93 1.01
CA PRO A 20 -11.79 5.26 2.05
C PRO A 20 -12.86 6.15 2.68
N SER A 21 -12.54 7.40 2.95
CA SER A 21 -13.41 8.36 3.66
C SER A 21 -13.52 9.72 2.97
N GLY A 22 -13.07 9.80 1.71
CA GLY A 22 -13.10 11.06 0.95
C GLY A 22 -12.11 12.12 1.42
N MET A 23 -11.16 11.78 2.29
CA MET A 23 -10.14 12.69 2.80
C MET A 23 -8.83 12.57 2.04
N VAL A 24 -8.20 13.70 1.71
CA VAL A 24 -6.88 13.77 1.07
C VAL A 24 -5.74 13.81 2.11
N MET A 25 -6.04 14.30 3.30
CA MET A 25 -5.17 14.33 4.48
C MET A 25 -6.07 14.44 5.72
N PRO A 26 -5.55 14.20 6.92
CA PRO A 26 -6.35 14.31 8.14
C PRO A 26 -7.14 15.62 8.21
N GLY A 27 -8.46 15.51 8.41
CA GLY A 27 -9.37 16.64 8.53
C GLY A 27 -9.74 17.37 7.23
N LYS A 28 -9.19 16.96 6.06
CA LYS A 28 -9.50 17.63 4.79
C LYS A 28 -10.28 16.69 3.84
N LYS A 29 -11.61 16.74 3.95
CA LYS A 29 -12.53 16.03 3.05
C LYS A 29 -12.65 16.78 1.72
N ILE A 30 -12.55 16.06 0.58
CA ILE A 30 -12.68 16.61 -0.79
C ILE A 30 -13.60 15.78 -1.68
N ALA A 31 -14.05 14.62 -1.22
CA ALA A 31 -14.94 13.72 -1.95
C ALA A 31 -15.85 12.94 -0.98
N GLU A 32 -16.79 12.19 -1.51
CA GLU A 32 -17.51 11.20 -0.71
C GLU A 32 -16.68 9.94 -0.50
N PRO A 33 -16.91 9.21 0.62
CA PRO A 33 -16.31 7.89 0.83
C PRO A 33 -16.69 6.93 -0.28
N MET A 34 -15.76 6.06 -0.68
CA MET A 34 -16.10 4.95 -1.57
C MET A 34 -17.19 4.07 -0.96
N THR A 35 -18.18 3.75 -1.76
CA THR A 35 -19.18 2.73 -1.44
C THR A 35 -18.56 1.33 -1.47
N LYS A 36 -19.19 0.35 -0.86
CA LYS A 36 -18.74 -1.06 -0.93
C LYS A 36 -18.70 -1.59 -2.36
N GLN A 37 -19.61 -1.14 -3.22
CA GLN A 37 -19.62 -1.51 -4.63
C GLN A 37 -18.39 -0.94 -5.36
N GLU A 38 -18.05 0.34 -5.15
CA GLU A 38 -16.86 0.95 -5.74
C GLU A 38 -15.56 0.30 -5.23
N ILE A 39 -15.53 -0.15 -3.97
CA ILE A 39 -14.42 -0.92 -3.42
C ILE A 39 -14.31 -2.25 -4.16
N GLN A 40 -15.41 -3.00 -4.33
CA GLN A 40 -15.41 -4.27 -5.05
C GLN A 40 -15.02 -4.09 -6.52
N ASP A 41 -15.59 -3.11 -7.21
CA ASP A 41 -15.24 -2.79 -8.60
C ASP A 41 -13.74 -2.47 -8.76
N THR A 42 -13.16 -1.84 -7.74
CA THR A 42 -11.72 -1.52 -7.71
C THR A 42 -10.89 -2.78 -7.50
N ILE A 43 -11.28 -3.67 -6.58
CA ILE A 43 -10.63 -4.97 -6.38
C ILE A 43 -10.61 -5.76 -7.67
N ASP A 44 -11.76 -5.86 -8.34
CA ASP A 44 -11.90 -6.58 -9.62
C ASP A 44 -11.05 -5.95 -10.74
N ALA A 45 -10.91 -4.61 -10.73
CA ALA A 45 -10.06 -3.91 -11.69
C ALA A 45 -8.56 -4.22 -11.48
N PHE A 46 -8.08 -4.32 -10.23
CA PHE A 46 -6.71 -4.75 -9.93
C PHE A 46 -6.46 -6.19 -10.38
N ALA A 47 -7.38 -7.11 -10.09
CA ALA A 47 -7.30 -8.51 -10.49
C ALA A 47 -7.22 -8.65 -12.03
N ARG A 48 -8.12 -7.97 -12.74
CA ARG A 48 -8.12 -7.94 -14.21
C ARG A 48 -6.84 -7.34 -14.79
N ALA A 49 -6.30 -6.27 -14.17
CA ALA A 49 -5.05 -5.66 -14.62
C ALA A 49 -3.86 -6.63 -14.47
N ALA A 50 -3.80 -7.37 -13.37
CA ALA A 50 -2.78 -8.37 -13.14
C ALA A 50 -2.89 -9.55 -14.14
N TYR A 51 -4.11 -10.05 -14.37
CA TYR A 51 -4.37 -11.06 -15.41
C TYR A 51 -3.90 -10.59 -16.79
N ASN A 52 -4.27 -9.39 -17.20
CA ASN A 52 -3.84 -8.82 -18.48
C ASN A 52 -2.31 -8.68 -18.58
N SER A 53 -1.64 -8.32 -17.48
CA SER A 53 -0.17 -8.23 -17.44
C SER A 53 0.47 -9.59 -17.68
N ARG A 54 -0.05 -10.65 -17.03
CA ARG A 54 0.41 -12.02 -17.24
C ARG A 54 0.20 -12.47 -18.70
N GLU A 55 -0.98 -12.25 -19.28
CA GLU A 55 -1.30 -12.60 -20.67
C GLU A 55 -0.42 -11.86 -21.69
N LEU A 56 0.01 -10.65 -21.36
CA LEU A 56 0.94 -9.87 -22.17
C LEU A 56 2.41 -10.28 -22.01
N GLY A 57 2.72 -11.24 -21.13
CA GLY A 57 4.05 -11.79 -20.94
C GLY A 57 4.95 -11.00 -19.98
N PHE A 58 4.39 -10.18 -19.09
CA PHE A 58 5.17 -9.61 -17.99
C PHE A 58 5.51 -10.71 -16.97
N ASP A 59 6.73 -10.65 -16.41
CA ASP A 59 7.24 -11.68 -15.49
C ASP A 59 6.69 -11.55 -14.06
N ALA A 60 6.16 -10.38 -13.70
CA ALA A 60 5.62 -10.07 -12.37
C ALA A 60 4.69 -8.87 -12.39
N VAL A 61 3.94 -8.66 -11.31
CA VAL A 61 3.22 -7.41 -11.06
C VAL A 61 3.59 -6.82 -9.72
N GLU A 62 3.66 -5.49 -9.64
CA GLU A 62 3.81 -4.74 -8.41
C GLU A 62 2.52 -3.97 -8.12
N VAL A 63 1.94 -4.23 -6.94
CA VAL A 63 0.80 -3.48 -6.41
C VAL A 63 1.32 -2.28 -5.64
N HIS A 64 0.93 -1.07 -6.05
CA HIS A 64 1.35 0.17 -5.40
C HIS A 64 0.46 0.52 -4.21
N GLY A 65 0.89 0.15 -3.01
CA GLY A 65 0.23 0.42 -1.72
C GLY A 65 1.00 1.41 -0.85
N ALA A 66 1.52 2.49 -1.44
CA ALA A 66 2.44 3.43 -0.78
C ALA A 66 2.08 4.91 -1.01
N HIS A 67 2.75 5.81 -0.27
CA HIS A 67 2.88 7.25 -0.51
C HIS A 67 1.57 8.06 -0.41
N GLY A 68 0.54 7.53 0.25
CA GLY A 68 -0.77 8.19 0.36
C GLY A 68 -1.66 8.02 -0.87
N TYR A 69 -1.34 7.08 -1.79
CA TYR A 69 -2.22 6.70 -2.88
C TYR A 69 -3.32 5.74 -2.42
N LEU A 70 -4.22 5.31 -3.31
CA LEU A 70 -5.49 4.70 -2.95
C LEU A 70 -5.40 3.58 -1.90
N ILE A 71 -4.56 2.56 -2.11
CA ILE A 71 -4.43 1.44 -1.17
C ILE A 71 -3.84 1.93 0.16
N ASP A 72 -2.81 2.76 0.10
CA ASP A 72 -2.16 3.32 1.30
C ASP A 72 -3.09 4.24 2.10
N GLN A 73 -4.06 4.90 1.46
CA GLN A 73 -5.09 5.66 2.17
C GLN A 73 -6.00 4.76 3.03
N PHE A 74 -6.26 3.52 2.57
CA PHE A 74 -6.96 2.55 3.42
C PHE A 74 -6.12 2.15 4.64
N PHE A 75 -4.80 2.00 4.50
CA PHE A 75 -3.90 1.72 5.62
C PHE A 75 -3.78 2.89 6.61
N TRP A 76 -3.91 4.12 6.12
CA TRP A 76 -3.66 5.34 6.89
C TRP A 76 -4.83 5.73 7.80
N GLY A 77 -4.71 5.45 9.12
CA GLY A 77 -5.74 5.78 10.10
C GLY A 77 -6.11 7.26 10.20
N GLY A 78 -5.23 8.17 9.77
CA GLY A 78 -5.51 9.61 9.73
C GLY A 78 -6.54 10.02 8.67
N VAL A 79 -6.73 9.19 7.63
CA VAL A 79 -7.68 9.47 6.53
C VAL A 79 -8.73 8.37 6.36
N ASN A 80 -8.47 7.14 6.83
CA ASN A 80 -9.45 6.08 6.84
C ASN A 80 -10.22 6.08 8.16
N THR A 81 -11.40 6.70 8.15
CA THR A 81 -12.32 6.79 9.30
C THR A 81 -13.55 5.92 9.12
N ARG A 82 -13.45 4.87 8.29
CA ARG A 82 -14.54 3.91 8.08
C ARG A 82 -14.81 3.11 9.35
N ASP A 83 -16.07 2.78 9.55
CA ASP A 83 -16.59 1.95 10.66
C ASP A 83 -17.05 0.55 10.19
N ASP A 84 -16.80 0.23 8.91
CA ASP A 84 -17.06 -1.08 8.33
C ASP A 84 -15.78 -1.95 8.28
N GLU A 85 -15.88 -3.11 7.60
CA GLU A 85 -14.79 -4.10 7.46
C GLU A 85 -13.50 -3.58 6.82
N TYR A 86 -13.53 -2.41 6.20
CA TYR A 86 -12.37 -1.75 5.59
C TYR A 86 -11.76 -0.65 6.44
N GLY A 87 -12.22 -0.49 7.68
CA GLY A 87 -11.75 0.50 8.65
C GLY A 87 -11.20 -0.13 9.93
N GLY A 88 -11.34 0.58 11.05
CA GLY A 88 -10.95 0.09 12.37
C GLY A 88 -9.48 0.31 12.73
N ASP A 89 -8.88 -0.66 13.41
CA ASP A 89 -7.48 -0.61 13.84
C ASP A 89 -6.48 -0.81 12.68
N ALA A 90 -5.18 -0.82 12.97
CA ALA A 90 -4.14 -0.95 11.95
C ALA A 90 -4.24 -2.25 11.14
N VAL A 91 -4.65 -3.35 11.78
CA VAL A 91 -4.85 -4.65 11.13
C VAL A 91 -6.14 -4.64 10.32
N GLY A 92 -7.25 -4.15 10.86
CA GLY A 92 -8.52 -4.04 10.13
C GLY A 92 -8.41 -3.21 8.85
N ARG A 93 -7.59 -2.16 8.87
CA ARG A 93 -7.35 -1.32 7.69
C ARG A 93 -6.53 -1.99 6.58
N THR A 94 -5.92 -3.16 6.81
CA THR A 94 -5.25 -3.93 5.75
C THR A 94 -6.23 -4.63 4.81
N ARG A 95 -7.48 -4.79 5.21
CA ARG A 95 -8.50 -5.60 4.52
C ARG A 95 -8.64 -5.29 3.02
N PHE A 96 -8.64 -4.02 2.63
CA PHE A 96 -8.72 -3.65 1.22
C PHE A 96 -7.51 -4.15 0.42
N GLY A 97 -6.30 -3.99 0.98
CA GLY A 97 -5.08 -4.53 0.39
C GLY A 97 -5.09 -6.05 0.29
N GLU A 98 -5.55 -6.74 1.35
CA GLU A 98 -5.68 -8.20 1.34
C GLU A 98 -6.64 -8.69 0.25
N ASP A 99 -7.81 -8.07 0.14
CA ASP A 99 -8.82 -8.48 -0.84
C ASP A 99 -8.33 -8.27 -2.27
N ILE A 100 -7.56 -7.18 -2.54
CA ILE A 100 -6.86 -6.98 -3.82
C ILE A 100 -5.87 -8.11 -4.08
N ILE A 101 -4.99 -8.43 -3.12
CA ILE A 101 -3.97 -9.46 -3.27
C ILE A 101 -4.62 -10.83 -3.52
N LYS A 102 -5.64 -11.19 -2.74
CA LYS A 102 -6.40 -12.44 -2.91
C LYS A 102 -7.08 -12.52 -4.28
N ALA A 103 -7.69 -11.43 -4.74
CA ALA A 103 -8.33 -11.36 -6.05
C ALA A 103 -7.30 -11.49 -7.19
N ILE A 104 -6.13 -10.86 -7.09
CA ILE A 104 -5.04 -11.02 -8.04
C ILE A 104 -4.59 -12.48 -8.06
N ARG A 105 -4.32 -13.10 -6.89
CA ARG A 105 -3.91 -14.51 -6.81
C ARG A 105 -4.87 -15.46 -7.48
N LYS A 106 -6.17 -15.23 -7.31
CA LYS A 106 -7.21 -16.03 -7.97
C LYS A 106 -7.09 -16.00 -9.50
N GLU A 107 -6.70 -14.88 -10.08
CA GLU A 107 -6.59 -14.69 -11.53
C GLU A 107 -5.24 -15.14 -12.09
N VAL A 108 -4.13 -14.91 -11.34
CA VAL A 108 -2.78 -15.19 -11.84
C VAL A 108 -2.17 -16.46 -11.29
N GLY A 109 -2.78 -17.10 -10.29
CA GLY A 109 -2.25 -18.30 -9.64
C GLY A 109 -1.05 -18.02 -8.73
N ASP A 110 -0.49 -19.08 -8.15
CA ASP A 110 0.57 -18.99 -7.12
C ASP A 110 1.98 -18.82 -7.71
N ASP A 111 2.17 -19.20 -8.97
CA ASP A 111 3.48 -19.18 -9.63
C ASP A 111 3.87 -17.79 -10.21
N TYR A 112 2.91 -16.86 -10.28
CA TYR A 112 3.17 -15.53 -10.84
C TYR A 112 3.59 -14.56 -9.75
N PRO A 113 4.83 -13.98 -9.79
CA PRO A 113 5.34 -13.16 -8.71
C PRO A 113 4.49 -11.90 -8.47
N LEU A 114 4.06 -11.71 -7.21
CA LEU A 114 3.26 -10.58 -6.76
C LEU A 114 4.02 -9.78 -5.71
N ILE A 115 4.36 -8.54 -6.06
CA ILE A 115 5.11 -7.62 -5.23
C ILE A 115 4.15 -6.59 -4.63
N LEU A 116 4.26 -6.32 -3.34
CA LEU A 116 3.56 -5.20 -2.71
C LEU A 116 4.57 -4.09 -2.38
N ARG A 117 4.40 -2.93 -3.02
CA ARG A 117 5.13 -1.74 -2.63
C ARG A 117 4.38 -0.99 -1.54
N TYR A 118 5.05 -0.68 -0.43
CA TYR A 118 4.49 0.08 0.66
C TYR A 118 5.49 1.08 1.24
N SER A 119 5.00 2.04 2.02
CA SER A 119 5.82 3.04 2.73
C SER A 119 5.25 3.33 4.10
N GLN A 120 6.10 3.68 5.04
CA GLN A 120 5.66 4.27 6.30
C GLN A 120 5.11 5.68 6.08
N TRP A 121 5.87 6.52 5.37
CA TRP A 121 5.57 7.93 5.10
C TRP A 121 4.52 8.13 4.00
N LYS A 122 3.91 9.32 3.99
CA LYS A 122 2.93 9.78 2.99
C LYS A 122 3.44 11.04 2.31
N GLN A 123 3.03 11.31 1.06
CA GLN A 123 3.39 12.56 0.37
C GLN A 123 2.86 13.80 1.10
N GLN A 124 1.77 13.64 1.84
CA GLN A 124 1.13 14.69 2.63
C GLN A 124 1.68 14.80 4.05
N ASP A 125 2.42 13.77 4.50
CA ASP A 125 2.96 13.66 5.86
C ASP A 125 4.20 12.76 5.83
N TYR A 126 5.36 13.38 5.71
CA TYR A 126 6.63 12.66 5.61
C TYR A 126 7.08 12.01 6.92
N ASP A 127 6.53 12.45 8.04
CA ASP A 127 6.87 11.94 9.37
C ASP A 127 5.92 10.82 9.82
N HIS A 128 4.86 10.57 9.02
CA HIS A 128 3.89 9.51 9.34
C HIS A 128 4.56 8.15 9.41
N LYS A 129 4.09 7.34 10.38
CA LYS A 129 4.44 5.94 10.53
C LYS A 129 3.17 5.07 10.60
N LEU A 130 3.13 4.01 9.81
CA LEU A 130 2.10 2.97 9.91
C LEU A 130 2.33 2.10 11.15
N ALA A 131 3.61 1.88 11.47
CA ALA A 131 4.06 1.12 12.63
C ALA A 131 5.22 1.86 13.31
N THR A 132 5.21 1.91 14.64
CA THR A 132 6.22 2.60 15.45
C THR A 132 7.22 1.68 16.11
N ASN A 133 7.00 0.37 16.00
CA ASN A 133 7.87 -0.68 16.52
C ASN A 133 7.76 -1.95 15.65
N PRO A 134 8.68 -2.93 15.82
CA PRO A 134 8.69 -4.16 15.03
C PRO A 134 7.43 -5.03 15.16
N ASP A 135 6.81 -5.08 16.32
CA ASP A 135 5.62 -5.90 16.56
C ASP A 135 4.42 -5.34 15.79
N ASP A 136 4.22 -4.03 15.83
CA ASP A 136 3.19 -3.34 15.03
C ASP A 136 3.43 -3.52 13.53
N LEU A 137 4.69 -3.45 13.09
CA LEU A 137 5.05 -3.70 11.70
C LEU A 137 4.71 -5.13 11.28
N GLY A 138 5.05 -6.09 12.12
CA GLY A 138 4.69 -7.50 11.91
C GLY A 138 3.18 -7.71 11.85
N ALA A 139 2.43 -7.12 12.77
CA ALA A 139 0.96 -7.20 12.79
C ALA A 139 0.32 -6.58 11.53
N PHE A 140 0.86 -5.47 11.05
CA PHE A 140 0.39 -4.82 9.81
C PHE A 140 0.71 -5.65 8.56
N LEU A 141 1.92 -6.21 8.45
CA LEU A 141 2.38 -6.90 7.24
C LEU A 141 1.87 -8.35 7.14
N LYS A 142 1.59 -8.99 8.29
CA LYS A 142 1.19 -10.40 8.31
C LYS A 142 -0.05 -10.70 7.48
N PRO A 143 -1.19 -9.97 7.60
CA PRO A 143 -2.37 -10.23 6.78
C PRO A 143 -2.10 -10.12 5.28
N LEU A 144 -1.28 -9.13 4.88
CA LEU A 144 -0.90 -8.92 3.48
C LEU A 144 0.01 -10.04 2.96
N SER A 145 0.96 -10.49 3.79
CA SER A 145 1.83 -11.64 3.49
C SER A 145 1.01 -12.92 3.33
N ASP A 146 0.09 -13.19 4.26
CA ASP A 146 -0.78 -14.38 4.26
C ASP A 146 -1.77 -14.35 3.07
N ALA A 147 -2.15 -13.17 2.59
CA ALA A 147 -3.00 -12.99 1.42
C ALA A 147 -2.31 -13.41 0.11
N GLY A 148 -0.97 -13.52 0.09
CA GLY A 148 -0.24 -14.04 -1.06
C GLY A 148 0.83 -13.13 -1.65
N VAL A 149 1.34 -12.13 -0.91
CA VAL A 149 2.51 -11.34 -1.33
C VAL A 149 3.75 -12.23 -1.33
N ASP A 150 4.53 -12.21 -2.42
CA ASP A 150 5.80 -12.94 -2.54
C ASP A 150 6.98 -12.09 -2.08
N MET A 151 6.97 -10.80 -2.36
CA MET A 151 8.04 -9.86 -2.06
C MET A 151 7.48 -8.51 -1.63
N PHE A 152 8.13 -7.86 -0.67
CA PHE A 152 7.80 -6.49 -0.29
C PHE A 152 8.82 -5.50 -0.86
N HIS A 153 8.34 -4.47 -1.57
CA HIS A 153 9.14 -3.35 -2.03
C HIS A 153 8.97 -2.17 -1.05
N CYS A 154 9.97 -2.01 -0.20
CA CYS A 154 9.94 -1.09 0.92
C CYS A 154 10.43 0.30 0.49
N SER A 155 9.51 1.27 0.41
CA SER A 155 9.86 2.64 0.06
C SER A 155 10.16 3.46 1.31
N GLN A 156 11.43 3.76 1.51
CA GLN A 156 11.97 4.59 2.58
C GLN A 156 12.53 5.90 1.99
N ARG A 157 12.63 6.96 2.79
CA ARG A 157 13.18 8.24 2.32
C ARG A 157 14.67 8.13 2.02
N ARG A 158 15.40 7.46 2.94
CA ARG A 158 16.82 7.15 2.81
C ARG A 158 17.05 5.72 3.24
N PHE A 159 17.58 4.89 2.34
CA PHE A 159 17.72 3.45 2.57
C PHE A 159 18.68 3.08 3.69
N TRP A 160 19.60 3.99 4.07
CA TRP A 160 20.60 3.79 5.11
C TRP A 160 20.10 4.15 6.51
N GLU A 161 18.95 4.81 6.64
CA GLU A 161 18.41 5.19 7.95
C GLU A 161 17.77 3.97 8.62
N PRO A 162 18.11 3.71 9.92
CA PRO A 162 17.40 2.72 10.70
C PRO A 162 15.90 3.04 10.78
N GLU A 163 15.06 2.01 10.74
CA GLU A 163 13.61 2.20 10.86
C GLU A 163 13.14 2.38 12.30
N PHE A 164 13.72 1.60 13.23
CA PHE A 164 13.37 1.66 14.65
C PHE A 164 14.60 1.90 15.51
N GLU A 165 14.42 2.61 16.62
CA GLU A 165 15.46 2.89 17.59
C GLU A 165 16.08 1.60 18.15
N GLY A 166 17.40 1.63 18.36
CA GLY A 166 18.15 0.48 18.89
C GLY A 166 18.44 -0.62 17.87
N SER A 167 18.28 -0.36 16.59
CA SER A 167 18.58 -1.30 15.51
C SER A 167 19.23 -0.60 14.32
N ASP A 168 20.13 -1.27 13.62
CA ASP A 168 20.72 -0.79 12.36
C ASP A 168 19.90 -1.19 11.12
N LEU A 169 18.81 -1.95 11.29
CA LEU A 169 17.98 -2.40 10.17
C LEU A 169 17.09 -1.27 9.66
N ASN A 170 17.14 -1.06 8.35
CA ASN A 170 16.20 -0.20 7.63
C ASN A 170 14.81 -0.86 7.48
N LEU A 171 13.86 -0.17 6.84
CA LEU A 171 12.50 -0.70 6.64
C LEU A 171 12.49 -2.06 5.93
N ALA A 172 13.32 -2.25 4.88
CA ALA A 172 13.39 -3.51 4.16
C ALA A 172 13.98 -4.64 5.02
N GLY A 173 15.01 -4.34 5.81
CA GLY A 173 15.59 -5.31 6.74
C GLY A 173 14.59 -5.78 7.80
N TRP A 174 13.83 -4.84 8.39
CA TRP A 174 12.78 -5.21 9.34
C TRP A 174 11.63 -5.96 8.70
N THR A 175 11.20 -5.55 7.49
CA THR A 175 10.15 -6.26 6.75
C THR A 175 10.54 -7.72 6.50
N GLY A 176 11.75 -7.97 6.00
CA GLY A 176 12.26 -9.32 5.82
C GLY A 176 12.29 -10.12 7.11
N LYS A 177 12.70 -9.48 8.22
CA LYS A 177 12.79 -10.13 9.54
C LYS A 177 11.42 -10.52 10.09
N VAL A 178 10.39 -9.67 9.97
CA VAL A 178 9.05 -9.94 10.55
C VAL A 178 8.17 -10.79 9.65
N THR A 179 8.41 -10.80 8.32
CA THR A 179 7.58 -11.55 7.35
C THR A 179 8.24 -12.84 6.87
N GLY A 180 9.55 -12.95 6.92
CA GLY A 180 10.32 -14.03 6.29
C GLY A 180 10.32 -13.99 4.75
N LYS A 181 9.79 -12.93 4.14
CA LYS A 181 9.69 -12.77 2.69
C LYS A 181 10.89 -12.00 2.12
N PRO A 182 11.25 -12.22 0.83
CA PRO A 182 12.18 -11.36 0.12
C PRO A 182 11.75 -9.89 0.17
N THR A 183 12.74 -9.00 0.22
CA THR A 183 12.49 -7.56 0.27
C THR A 183 13.36 -6.81 -0.73
N MET A 184 12.84 -5.72 -1.24
CA MET A 184 13.54 -4.73 -2.03
C MET A 184 13.46 -3.37 -1.32
N THR A 185 14.52 -2.59 -1.36
CA THR A 185 14.54 -1.24 -0.79
C THR A 185 14.65 -0.19 -1.89
N VAL A 186 14.05 0.97 -1.64
CA VAL A 186 14.23 2.18 -2.43
C VAL A 186 14.24 3.40 -1.51
N GLY A 187 15.05 4.38 -1.85
CA GLY A 187 15.16 5.66 -1.15
C GLY A 187 16.58 6.20 -1.21
N SER A 188 16.85 7.14 -2.12
CA SER A 188 18.15 7.79 -2.32
C SER A 188 19.33 6.82 -2.60
N ILE A 189 19.05 5.67 -3.22
CA ILE A 189 20.10 4.70 -3.60
C ILE A 189 21.03 5.34 -4.62
N GLY A 190 22.35 5.20 -4.42
CA GLY A 190 23.37 5.80 -5.28
C GLY A 190 23.64 7.28 -4.99
N LEU A 191 22.98 7.86 -3.98
CA LEU A 191 23.36 9.14 -3.41
C LEU A 191 24.18 8.84 -2.17
N ASP A 192 25.41 9.34 -2.14
CA ASP A 192 26.24 9.22 -0.96
C ASP A 192 25.63 10.01 0.20
N GLY A 193 25.63 9.43 1.39
CA GLY A 193 24.99 10.02 2.57
C GLY A 193 25.77 11.18 3.17
N GLU A 194 26.52 11.95 2.35
CA GLU A 194 27.22 13.17 2.76
C GLU A 194 26.30 14.39 2.68
#